data_c07782a08b061d9578d7e2b2b0782297
#
_entry.id   c07782a08b061d9578d7e2b2b0782297
#
_cell.length_a   1.000
_cell.length_b   1.000
_cell.length_c   1.000
_cell.angle_alpha   90.00
_cell.angle_beta   90.00
_cell.angle_gamma   90.00
#
_symmetry.space_group_name_H-M   'P 1'
#
loop_
_entity.id
_entity.type
_entity.pdbx_description
1 polymer ?
#
loop_
_entity_poly.entity_id
_entity_poly.type
_entity_poly.pdbx_seq_one_letter_code
_entity_poly.pdbx_strand_id
1 'polypeptide(L)'
;MNPIKPVAVVLGRQPWLPKFAKSIVGLDLLIQKVSRGRLTLLSVAGLPELTLSVAGRKSGLIRRTPLLYAPHPAGPLVAGSNWGQEKPPAWVGNLRAAESASIEIKGRSSTVTPRELAGAEREAKLAEMTKVWPNYRHYVERAHPRVIPIFQLEPTDR
;
A
#
# COMPACT_ATOMS: atom_id res chain seq x y z
N MET A 1 20.74 7.77 -6.34
CA MET A 1 19.47 7.61 -7.10
C MET A 1 19.30 6.13 -7.44
N ASN A 2 18.21 5.48 -7.03
CA ASN A 2 18.05 4.04 -7.25
C ASN A 2 17.69 3.79 -8.73
N PRO A 3 18.54 3.10 -9.53
CA PRO A 3 18.31 2.89 -10.96
C PRO A 3 17.12 1.96 -11.26
N ILE A 4 16.64 1.21 -10.27
CA ILE A 4 15.52 0.27 -10.43
C ILE A 4 14.16 0.99 -10.40
N LYS A 5 14.08 2.15 -9.73
CA LYS A 5 12.83 2.91 -9.61
C LYS A 5 12.19 3.27 -10.95
N PRO A 6 12.92 3.79 -11.95
CA PRO A 6 12.32 4.07 -13.28
C PRO A 6 11.76 2.82 -13.95
N VAL A 7 12.47 1.69 -13.84
CA VAL A 7 12.02 0.41 -14.39
C VAL A 7 10.75 -0.06 -13.71
N ALA A 8 10.70 0.03 -12.38
CA ALA A 8 9.50 -0.32 -11.60
C ALA A 8 8.28 0.54 -11.99
N VAL A 9 8.48 1.84 -12.24
CA VAL A 9 7.42 2.74 -12.72
C VAL A 9 6.91 2.32 -14.09
N VAL A 10 7.79 2.03 -15.03
CA VAL A 10 7.40 1.58 -16.38
C VAL A 10 6.67 0.24 -16.34
N LEU A 11 7.14 -0.71 -15.56
CA LEU A 11 6.47 -2.01 -15.39
C LEU A 11 5.12 -1.86 -14.68
N GLY A 12 5.05 -1.07 -13.61
CA GLY A 12 3.86 -0.91 -12.78
C GLY A 12 2.65 -0.30 -13.52
N ARG A 13 2.88 0.45 -14.61
CA ARG A 13 1.80 1.01 -15.43
C ARG A 13 1.20 0.01 -16.43
N GLN A 14 1.85 -1.13 -16.65
CA GLN A 14 1.43 -2.07 -17.69
C GLN A 14 0.08 -2.71 -17.37
N PRO A 15 -0.87 -2.76 -18.34
CA PRO A 15 -2.20 -3.31 -18.11
C PRO A 15 -2.21 -4.83 -17.90
N TRP A 16 -1.15 -5.52 -18.31
CA TRP A 16 -1.01 -6.96 -18.11
C TRP A 16 -0.44 -7.33 -16.73
N LEU A 17 0.18 -6.39 -16.01
CA LEU A 17 0.82 -6.65 -14.72
C LEU A 17 -0.11 -7.32 -13.69
N PRO A 18 -1.38 -6.91 -13.52
CA PRO A 18 -2.30 -7.58 -12.61
C PRO A 18 -2.52 -9.06 -12.89
N LYS A 19 -2.36 -9.50 -14.15
CA LYS A 19 -2.48 -10.93 -14.52
C LYS A 19 -1.39 -11.78 -13.89
N PHE A 20 -0.24 -11.17 -13.60
CA PHE A 20 0.91 -11.80 -12.94
C PHE A 20 0.98 -11.51 -11.43
N ALA A 21 -0.09 -10.98 -10.84
CA ALA A 21 -0.12 -10.62 -9.41
C ALA A 21 0.33 -11.76 -8.50
N LYS A 22 -0.10 -12.99 -8.77
CA LYS A 22 0.31 -14.18 -7.99
C LYS A 22 1.81 -14.45 -8.09
N SER A 23 2.40 -14.30 -9.28
CA SER A 23 3.83 -14.47 -9.51
C SER A 23 4.65 -13.38 -8.85
N ILE A 24 4.14 -12.13 -8.88
CA ILE A 24 4.75 -10.97 -8.21
C ILE A 24 4.75 -11.18 -6.70
N VAL A 25 3.62 -11.59 -6.13
CA VAL A 25 3.53 -11.93 -4.71
C VAL A 25 4.45 -13.10 -4.36
N GLY A 26 4.52 -14.14 -5.21
CA GLY A 26 5.43 -15.28 -5.01
C GLY A 26 6.91 -14.85 -5.00
N LEU A 27 7.30 -13.96 -5.92
CA LEU A 27 8.65 -13.40 -5.97
C LEU A 27 8.94 -12.53 -4.73
N ASP A 28 7.99 -11.71 -4.30
CA ASP A 28 8.12 -10.90 -3.10
C ASP A 28 8.31 -11.77 -1.85
N LEU A 29 7.51 -12.83 -1.70
CA LEU A 29 7.65 -13.80 -0.61
C LEU A 29 9.01 -14.53 -0.65
N LEU A 30 9.52 -14.85 -1.84
CA LEU A 30 10.85 -15.45 -1.99
C LEU A 30 11.95 -14.48 -1.55
N ILE A 31 11.87 -13.22 -1.97
CA ILE A 31 12.80 -12.17 -1.55
C ILE A 31 12.76 -11.99 -0.03
N GLN A 32 11.57 -11.94 0.56
CA GLN A 32 11.42 -11.87 2.02
C GLN A 32 12.04 -13.11 2.71
N LYS A 33 11.79 -14.31 2.20
CA LYS A 33 12.34 -15.56 2.76
C LYS A 33 13.86 -15.57 2.72
N VAL A 34 14.46 -15.26 1.58
CA VAL A 34 15.92 -15.25 1.40
C VAL A 34 16.59 -14.15 2.23
N SER A 35 15.97 -12.99 2.31
CA SER A 35 16.47 -11.83 3.08
C SER A 35 16.11 -11.89 4.57
N ARG A 36 15.48 -12.96 5.05
CA ARG A 36 14.95 -13.10 6.42
C ARG A 36 14.00 -11.95 6.79
N GLY A 37 13.15 -11.55 5.87
CA GLY A 37 12.17 -10.47 6.05
C GLY A 37 12.72 -9.04 5.93
N ARG A 38 13.98 -8.88 5.52
CA ARG A 38 14.61 -7.54 5.44
C ARG A 38 14.35 -6.80 4.14
N LEU A 39 14.04 -7.53 3.07
CA LEU A 39 13.81 -6.95 1.74
C LEU A 39 12.48 -7.40 1.17
N THR A 40 11.88 -6.49 0.40
CA THR A 40 10.68 -6.73 -0.41
C THR A 40 10.91 -6.16 -1.81
N LEU A 41 10.04 -6.46 -2.76
CA LEU A 41 10.10 -5.85 -4.09
C LEU A 41 10.06 -4.32 -4.06
N LEU A 42 9.24 -3.76 -3.17
CA LEU A 42 9.13 -2.29 -3.02
C LEU A 42 10.42 -1.68 -2.48
N SER A 43 11.03 -2.31 -1.47
CA SER A 43 12.30 -1.82 -0.89
C SER A 43 13.45 -1.93 -1.90
N VAL A 44 13.50 -3.00 -2.68
CA VAL A 44 14.50 -3.17 -3.76
C VAL A 44 14.31 -2.10 -4.83
N ALA A 45 13.07 -1.72 -5.15
CA ALA A 45 12.77 -0.63 -6.07
C ALA A 45 13.05 0.76 -5.48
N GLY A 46 13.45 0.85 -4.20
CA GLY A 46 13.72 2.13 -3.52
C GLY A 46 12.46 2.96 -3.27
N LEU A 47 11.32 2.30 -3.10
CA LEU A 47 10.04 2.93 -2.80
C LEU A 47 9.80 2.95 -1.29
N PRO A 48 9.09 3.97 -0.77
CA PRO A 48 8.68 3.99 0.62
C PRO A 48 7.73 2.84 0.92
N GLU A 49 8.08 2.00 1.87
CA GLU A 49 7.31 0.83 2.24
C GLU A 49 7.04 0.78 3.72
N LEU A 50 5.85 0.33 4.08
CA LEU A 50 5.49 -0.07 5.43
C LEU A 50 4.85 -1.46 5.41
N THR A 51 4.94 -2.18 6.52
CA THR A 51 4.15 -3.39 6.75
C THR A 51 2.95 -3.03 7.62
N LEU A 52 1.75 -3.18 7.05
CA LEU A 52 0.48 -3.04 7.78
C LEU A 52 0.14 -4.37 8.44
N SER A 53 -0.12 -4.36 9.74
CA SER A 53 -0.64 -5.49 10.51
C SER A 53 -2.03 -5.14 11.04
N VAL A 54 -3.04 -5.86 10.58
CA VAL A 54 -4.44 -5.64 10.96
C VAL A 54 -5.16 -6.98 11.10
N ALA A 55 -6.12 -7.06 12.03
CA ALA A 55 -6.94 -8.25 12.21
C ALA A 55 -7.85 -8.49 10.99
N GLY A 56 -7.91 -9.72 10.53
CA GLY A 56 -8.87 -10.14 9.50
C GLY A 56 -10.30 -10.02 10.02
N ARG A 57 -11.15 -9.21 9.38
CA ARG A 57 -12.53 -8.92 9.83
C ARG A 57 -13.42 -10.15 9.99
N LYS A 58 -13.08 -11.25 9.33
CA LYS A 58 -13.83 -12.52 9.43
C LYS A 58 -13.17 -13.54 10.37
N SER A 59 -11.84 -13.56 10.42
CA SER A 59 -11.09 -14.60 11.14
C SER A 59 -10.50 -14.13 12.47
N GLY A 60 -10.38 -12.81 12.67
CA GLY A 60 -9.64 -12.24 13.80
C GLY A 60 -8.13 -12.40 13.74
N LEU A 61 -7.62 -13.20 12.80
CA LEU A 61 -6.19 -13.45 12.65
C LEU A 61 -5.47 -12.23 12.11
N ILE A 62 -4.33 -11.88 12.70
CA ILE A 62 -3.50 -10.76 12.22
C ILE A 62 -2.97 -11.07 10.82
N ARG A 63 -3.22 -10.16 9.89
CA ARG A 63 -2.71 -10.19 8.53
C ARG A 63 -1.66 -9.10 8.35
N ARG A 64 -0.50 -9.51 7.88
CA ARG A 64 0.61 -8.59 7.57
C ARG A 64 0.67 -8.38 6.06
N THR A 65 0.68 -7.11 5.64
CA THR A 65 0.70 -6.74 4.23
C THR A 65 1.73 -5.63 3.99
N PRO A 66 2.74 -5.86 3.15
CA PRO A 66 3.64 -4.80 2.72
C PRO A 66 2.89 -3.84 1.78
N LEU A 67 3.00 -2.55 2.05
CA LEU A 67 2.32 -1.51 1.30
C LEU A 67 3.27 -0.37 0.95
N LEU A 68 3.17 0.13 -0.27
CA LEU A 68 3.69 1.44 -0.63
C LEU A 68 2.94 2.51 0.16
N TYR A 69 3.66 3.46 0.72
CA TYR A 69 3.05 4.60 1.40
C TYR A 69 3.62 5.94 0.92
N ALA A 70 2.85 7.00 1.08
CA ALA A 70 3.35 8.36 0.96
C ALA A 70 3.58 8.93 2.36
N PRO A 71 4.78 9.46 2.66
CA PRO A 71 5.03 10.12 3.94
C PRO A 71 4.13 11.35 4.10
N HIS A 72 3.56 11.52 5.29
CA HIS A 72 2.76 12.69 5.63
C HIS A 72 2.90 13.00 7.13
N PRO A 73 2.93 14.30 7.55
CA PRO A 73 3.14 14.68 8.95
C PRO A 73 2.10 14.11 9.94
N ALA A 74 0.84 13.98 9.50
CA ALA A 74 -0.24 13.44 10.32
C ALA A 74 -0.33 11.90 10.29
N GLY A 75 0.62 11.23 9.67
CA GLY A 75 0.66 9.78 9.52
C GLY A 75 0.72 9.35 8.05
N PRO A 76 1.34 8.20 7.74
CA PRO A 76 1.50 7.73 6.37
C PRO A 76 0.17 7.53 5.64
N LEU A 77 0.19 7.77 4.33
CA LEU A 77 -0.95 7.57 3.44
C LEU A 77 -0.77 6.25 2.67
N VAL A 78 -1.81 5.43 2.64
CA VAL A 78 -1.85 4.19 1.87
C VAL A 78 -3.08 4.14 0.97
N ALA A 79 -2.97 3.52 -0.20
CA ALA A 79 -4.05 3.44 -1.18
C ALA A 79 -4.40 1.99 -1.52
N GLY A 80 -5.70 1.67 -1.43
CA GLY A 80 -6.25 0.36 -1.82
C GLY A 80 -6.41 0.21 -3.33
N SER A 81 -5.33 0.46 -4.08
CA SER A 81 -5.36 0.49 -5.54
C SER A 81 -5.53 -0.89 -6.17
N ASN A 82 -4.89 -1.92 -5.62
CA ASN A 82 -4.85 -3.26 -6.22
C ASN A 82 -4.50 -3.22 -7.72
N TRP A 83 -3.50 -2.40 -8.11
CA TRP A 83 -3.11 -2.12 -9.51
C TRP A 83 -4.27 -1.67 -10.42
N GLY A 84 -5.34 -1.11 -9.85
CA GLY A 84 -6.52 -0.69 -10.57
C GLY A 84 -7.47 -1.84 -10.95
N GLN A 85 -7.37 -3.01 -10.29
CA GLN A 85 -8.33 -4.10 -10.50
C GLN A 85 -9.73 -3.71 -10.00
N GLU A 86 -10.74 -4.43 -10.47
CA GLU A 86 -12.15 -4.21 -10.13
C GLU A 86 -12.42 -4.31 -8.63
N LYS A 87 -11.75 -5.25 -7.94
CA LYS A 87 -11.93 -5.45 -6.49
C LYS A 87 -10.83 -4.78 -5.69
N PRO A 88 -11.15 -4.15 -4.56
CA PRO A 88 -10.13 -3.64 -3.64
C PRO A 88 -9.36 -4.80 -2.99
N PRO A 89 -8.13 -4.56 -2.49
CA PRO A 89 -7.39 -5.56 -1.75
C PRO A 89 -8.08 -5.88 -0.41
N ALA A 90 -7.91 -7.11 0.08
CA ALA A 90 -8.60 -7.59 1.29
C ALA A 90 -8.31 -6.75 2.54
N TRP A 91 -7.10 -6.19 2.65
CA TRP A 91 -6.70 -5.36 3.79
C TRP A 91 -7.56 -4.10 3.95
N VAL A 92 -8.12 -3.57 2.86
CA VAL A 92 -9.02 -2.41 2.89
C VAL A 92 -10.26 -2.70 3.75
N GLY A 93 -10.90 -3.84 3.51
CA GLY A 93 -12.07 -4.24 4.32
C GLY A 93 -11.71 -4.55 5.77
N ASN A 94 -10.52 -5.08 6.02
CA ASN A 94 -10.05 -5.33 7.38
C ASN A 94 -9.77 -4.01 8.11
N LEU A 95 -9.14 -3.05 7.43
CA LEU A 95 -8.81 -1.76 8.00
C LEU A 95 -10.06 -0.91 8.31
N ARG A 96 -11.10 -0.98 7.45
CA ARG A 96 -12.40 -0.35 7.71
C ARG A 96 -13.10 -0.89 8.95
N ALA A 97 -12.89 -2.16 9.26
CA ALA A 97 -13.50 -2.82 10.43
C ALA A 97 -12.66 -2.68 11.70
N ALA A 98 -11.45 -2.15 11.61
CA ALA A 98 -10.52 -2.06 12.73
C ALA A 98 -10.56 -0.67 13.38
N GLU A 99 -10.60 -0.62 14.72
CA GLU A 99 -10.41 0.62 15.49
C GLU A 99 -8.94 1.06 15.48
N SER A 100 -8.03 0.10 15.43
CA SER A 100 -6.59 0.33 15.37
C SER A 100 -5.88 -0.73 14.54
N ALA A 101 -4.69 -0.38 14.08
CA ALA A 101 -3.78 -1.29 13.39
C ALA A 101 -2.34 -1.02 13.86
N SER A 102 -1.42 -1.90 13.48
CA SER A 102 0.02 -1.65 13.68
C SER A 102 0.70 -1.47 12.33
N ILE A 103 1.63 -0.55 12.27
CA ILE A 103 2.50 -0.38 11.11
C ILE A 103 3.96 -0.55 11.53
N GLU A 104 4.76 -1.06 10.62
CA GLU A 104 6.21 -1.17 10.79
C GLU A 104 6.89 -0.44 9.62
N ILE A 105 7.73 0.54 9.93
CA ILE A 105 8.54 1.31 8.98
C ILE A 105 10.00 1.20 9.42
N LYS A 106 10.86 0.63 8.57
CA LYS A 106 12.31 0.47 8.85
C LYS A 106 12.59 -0.18 10.21
N GLY A 107 11.82 -1.23 10.53
CA GLY A 107 11.95 -1.99 11.78
C GLY A 107 11.38 -1.31 13.03
N ARG A 108 10.74 -0.15 12.90
CA ARG A 108 10.04 0.54 14.00
C ARG A 108 8.54 0.32 13.87
N SER A 109 7.95 -0.26 14.90
CA SER A 109 6.51 -0.48 14.98
C SER A 109 5.82 0.66 15.72
N SER A 110 4.63 1.03 15.26
CA SER A 110 3.75 1.97 15.94
C SER A 110 2.30 1.56 15.78
N THR A 111 1.47 1.91 16.76
CA THR A 111 0.01 1.74 16.67
C THR A 111 -0.60 2.97 16.00
N VAL A 112 -1.57 2.73 15.12
CA VAL A 112 -2.23 3.77 14.34
C VAL A 112 -3.74 3.60 14.36
N THR A 113 -4.46 4.72 14.26
CA THR A 113 -5.89 4.76 13.98
C THR A 113 -6.07 4.98 12.47
N PRO A 114 -6.74 4.07 11.76
CA PRO A 114 -6.99 4.24 10.34
C PRO A 114 -8.12 5.26 10.12
N ARG A 115 -7.90 6.25 9.27
CA ARG A 115 -8.90 7.20 8.83
C ARG A 115 -9.04 7.15 7.31
N GLU A 116 -10.18 6.69 6.82
CA GLU A 116 -10.48 6.70 5.39
C GLU A 116 -10.83 8.13 4.95
N LEU A 117 -10.17 8.60 3.90
CA LEU A 117 -10.34 9.95 3.37
C LEU A 117 -11.46 10.00 2.34
N ALA A 118 -12.17 11.11 2.28
CA ALA A 118 -13.28 11.34 1.35
C ALA A 118 -13.24 12.72 0.70
N GLY A 119 -14.01 12.89 -0.37
CA GLY A 119 -14.21 14.19 -1.03
C GLY A 119 -12.93 14.88 -1.46
N ALA A 120 -12.87 16.19 -1.29
CA ALA A 120 -11.74 17.00 -1.70
C ALA A 120 -10.43 16.66 -0.98
N GLU A 121 -10.48 16.23 0.28
CA GLU A 121 -9.31 15.79 1.04
C GLU A 121 -8.69 14.56 0.39
N ARG A 122 -9.51 13.56 0.03
CA ARG A 122 -9.05 12.36 -0.67
C ARG A 122 -8.35 12.72 -1.98
N GLU A 123 -8.94 13.60 -2.79
CA GLU A 123 -8.36 14.01 -4.08
C GLU A 123 -7.02 14.73 -3.91
N ALA A 124 -6.92 15.62 -2.93
CA ALA A 124 -5.66 16.29 -2.61
C ALA A 124 -4.58 15.29 -2.19
N LYS A 125 -4.92 14.31 -1.35
CA LYS A 125 -3.96 13.28 -0.91
C LYS A 125 -3.59 12.30 -2.02
N LEU A 126 -4.51 11.96 -2.93
CA LEU A 126 -4.19 11.19 -4.12
C LEU A 126 -3.15 11.91 -5.00
N ALA A 127 -3.28 13.22 -5.16
CA ALA A 127 -2.31 14.02 -5.90
C ALA A 127 -0.91 13.99 -5.24
N GLU A 128 -0.84 14.07 -3.91
CA GLU A 128 0.41 13.92 -3.16
C GLU A 128 1.02 12.52 -3.35
N MET A 129 0.22 11.47 -3.21
CA MET A 129 0.66 10.09 -3.40
C MET A 129 1.15 9.82 -4.83
N THR A 130 0.56 10.48 -5.83
CA THR A 130 0.95 10.35 -7.23
C THR A 130 2.37 10.91 -7.48
N LYS A 131 2.85 11.85 -6.67
CA LYS A 131 4.24 12.31 -6.72
C LYS A 131 5.23 11.23 -6.27
N VAL A 132 4.82 10.38 -5.32
CA VAL A 132 5.61 9.24 -4.85
C VAL A 132 5.56 8.09 -5.85
N TRP A 133 4.37 7.77 -6.35
CA TRP A 133 4.11 6.70 -7.30
C TRP A 133 3.20 7.16 -8.44
N PRO A 134 3.77 7.60 -9.58
CA PRO A 134 3.02 8.15 -10.72
C PRO A 134 1.95 7.22 -11.30
N ASN A 135 2.11 5.91 -11.12
CA ASN A 135 1.20 4.90 -11.65
C ASN A 135 -0.19 4.92 -11.01
N TYR A 136 -0.40 5.63 -9.89
CA TYR A 136 -1.74 5.80 -9.33
C TYR A 136 -2.73 6.41 -10.31
N ARG A 137 -2.28 7.27 -11.25
CA ARG A 137 -3.14 7.80 -12.33
C ARG A 137 -3.74 6.67 -13.16
N HIS A 138 -2.89 5.75 -13.64
CA HIS A 138 -3.34 4.60 -14.42
C HIS A 138 -4.21 3.64 -13.61
N TYR A 139 -3.94 3.52 -12.32
CA TYR A 139 -4.76 2.66 -11.44
C TYR A 139 -6.15 3.24 -11.21
N VAL A 140 -6.29 4.56 -11.08
CA VAL A 140 -7.57 5.24 -10.98
C VAL A 140 -8.40 5.05 -12.25
N GLU A 141 -7.82 5.29 -13.42
CA GLU A 141 -8.48 5.09 -14.71
C GLU A 141 -8.93 3.65 -14.90
N ARG A 142 -8.06 2.70 -14.58
CA ARG A 142 -8.33 1.26 -14.73
C ARG A 142 -9.36 0.75 -13.75
N ALA A 143 -9.38 1.27 -12.53
CA ALA A 143 -10.33 0.88 -11.49
C ALA A 143 -11.75 1.42 -11.73
N HIS A 144 -11.90 2.50 -12.53
CA HIS A 144 -13.20 3.12 -12.76
C HIS A 144 -14.28 2.08 -13.18
N PRO A 145 -15.50 2.13 -12.60
CA PRO A 145 -16.06 3.17 -11.72
C PRO A 145 -15.70 3.04 -10.23
N ARG A 146 -14.89 2.06 -9.83
CA ARG A 146 -14.48 1.90 -8.43
C ARG A 146 -13.59 3.06 -8.02
N VAL A 147 -13.92 3.68 -6.90
CA VAL A 147 -13.08 4.69 -6.24
C VAL A 147 -12.01 3.99 -5.42
N ILE A 148 -10.73 4.30 -5.65
CA ILE A 148 -9.62 3.77 -4.86
C ILE A 148 -9.66 4.39 -3.47
N PRO A 149 -9.83 3.60 -2.39
CA PRO A 149 -9.81 4.12 -1.03
C PRO A 149 -8.41 4.57 -0.63
N ILE A 150 -8.33 5.68 0.07
CA ILE A 150 -7.09 6.20 0.66
C ILE A 150 -7.29 6.29 2.16
N PHE A 151 -6.34 5.75 2.92
CA PHE A 151 -6.31 5.86 4.37
C PHE A 151 -5.12 6.69 4.82
N GLN A 152 -5.36 7.55 5.79
CA GLN A 152 -4.34 8.12 6.64
C GLN A 152 -4.22 7.25 7.90
N LEU A 153 -3.00 6.84 8.21
CA LEU A 153 -2.70 5.99 9.37
C LEU A 153 -2.15 6.89 10.47
N GLU A 154 -3.05 7.39 11.31
CA GLU A 154 -2.73 8.40 12.34
C GLU A 154 -2.09 7.71 13.56
N PRO A 155 -0.86 8.08 13.96
CA PRO A 155 -0.24 7.53 15.16
C PRO A 155 -1.09 7.79 16.40
N THR A 156 -1.32 6.75 17.21
CA THR A 156 -2.09 6.88 18.46
C THR A 156 -1.24 7.38 19.63
N ASP A 157 0.07 7.15 19.56
CA ASP A 157 1.02 7.59 20.56
C ASP A 157 1.62 8.95 20.15
N ARG A 158 1.14 10.00 20.75
CA ARG A 158 1.74 11.33 20.75
C ARG A 158 2.29 11.65 22.11
#